data_c5b1aa289247799969beb02f1893597c
#
_entry.id   c5b1aa289247799969beb02f1893597c
#
_cell.length_a   1.000
_cell.length_b   1.000
_cell.length_c   1.000
_cell.angle_alpha   90.00
_cell.angle_beta   90.00
_cell.angle_gamma   90.00
#
_symmetry.space_group_name_H-M   'P 1'
#
loop_
_entity.id
_entity.type
_entity.pdbx_description
1 polymer ?
#
loop_
_entity_poly.entity_id
_entity_poly.type
_entity_poly.pdbx_seq_one_letter_code
_entity_poly.pdbx_strand_id
1 'polypeptide(L)'
;MQRTRRLSIVRNIRKRGLYMKVAFASTDKIHVNEHFGRAQEFYIWDVAADDASLNGVVQVKQEGNDEAERIEARCSGVADCSLVYVAQIGGPAAARLVQKKVHPIKIKDEATITETVEKLQEVLRNNPPPWLRKAMMKGERPSFADR
;
A
#
# COMPACT_ATOMS: atom_id res chain seq x y z
N MET A 1 22.41 -10.49 -12.83
CA MET A 1 21.49 -10.34 -11.85
C MET A 1 21.92 -9.71 -10.60
N GLN A 2 23.08 -9.96 -10.10
CA GLN A 2 23.50 -9.26 -8.96
C GLN A 2 23.60 -7.82 -9.23
N ARG A 3 24.02 -7.48 -10.40
CA ARG A 3 24.11 -6.11 -10.78
C ARG A 3 22.80 -5.43 -10.68
N THR A 4 21.75 -6.14 -11.08
CA THR A 4 20.43 -5.57 -11.04
C THR A 4 20.03 -5.21 -9.64
N ARG A 5 20.35 -6.05 -8.69
CA ARG A 5 20.00 -5.80 -7.34
C ARG A 5 20.70 -4.58 -6.81
N ARG A 6 21.96 -4.42 -7.12
CA ARG A 6 22.69 -3.29 -6.67
C ARG A 6 22.15 -2.04 -7.29
N LEU A 7 21.78 -2.10 -8.57
CA LEU A 7 21.22 -0.95 -9.21
C LEU A 7 19.90 -0.58 -8.60
N SER A 8 19.13 -1.55 -8.14
CA SER A 8 17.89 -1.24 -7.50
C SER A 8 18.08 -0.44 -6.24
N ILE A 9 19.07 -0.79 -5.46
CA ILE A 9 19.33 -0.05 -4.26
C ILE A 9 19.69 1.38 -4.57
N VAL A 10 20.52 1.56 -5.57
CA VAL A 10 20.90 2.90 -5.96
C VAL A 10 19.70 3.67 -6.46
N ARG A 11 18.86 3.03 -7.23
CA ARG A 11 17.68 3.68 -7.71
C ARG A 11 16.77 4.08 -6.59
N ASN A 12 16.65 3.24 -5.58
CA ASN A 12 15.79 3.56 -4.46
C ASN A 12 16.27 4.81 -3.76
N ILE A 13 17.54 4.94 -3.56
CA ILE A 13 18.07 6.11 -2.93
C ILE A 13 17.76 7.35 -3.75
N ARG A 14 17.98 7.28 -5.02
CA ARG A 14 17.76 8.44 -5.85
C ARG A 14 16.31 8.76 -6.08
N LYS A 15 15.45 7.74 -6.11
CA LYS A 15 14.07 7.94 -6.41
C LYS A 15 13.16 7.75 -5.24
N ARG A 16 13.69 7.88 -4.03
CA ARG A 16 12.88 7.61 -2.87
C ARG A 16 11.60 8.40 -2.87
N GLY A 17 11.61 9.59 -3.39
CA GLY A 17 10.41 10.37 -3.41
C GLY A 17 9.38 9.92 -4.43
N LEU A 18 9.78 9.05 -5.36
CA LEU A 18 8.87 8.54 -6.37
C LEU A 18 8.31 7.19 -6.02
N TYR A 19 8.80 6.57 -4.95
CA TYR A 19 8.25 5.30 -4.53
C TYR A 19 7.16 5.51 -3.51
N MET A 20 6.15 4.69 -3.56
CA MET A 20 5.12 4.74 -2.54
C MET A 20 4.93 3.34 -2.01
N LYS A 21 4.53 3.23 -0.77
CA LYS A 21 4.25 1.95 -0.17
C LYS A 21 2.79 1.64 -0.37
N VAL A 22 2.53 0.45 -0.84
CA VAL A 22 1.18 0.01 -1.18
C VAL A 22 0.93 -1.31 -0.51
N ALA A 23 -0.19 -1.43 0.18
CA ALA A 23 -0.53 -2.66 0.88
C ALA A 23 -1.61 -3.40 0.11
N PHE A 24 -1.53 -4.72 0.12
CA PHE A 24 -2.51 -5.57 -0.54
C PHE A 24 -3.05 -6.59 0.44
N ALA A 25 -4.37 -6.63 0.61
CA ALA A 25 -5.01 -7.61 1.49
C ALA A 25 -5.16 -8.90 0.71
N SER A 26 -4.46 -9.94 1.13
CA SER A 26 -4.44 -11.17 0.37
C SER A 26 -4.28 -12.37 1.29
N THR A 27 -4.89 -13.48 0.93
CA THR A 27 -4.72 -14.72 1.68
C THR A 27 -3.68 -15.62 1.05
N ASP A 28 -3.29 -15.34 -0.20
CA ASP A 28 -2.39 -16.24 -0.91
C ASP A 28 -1.18 -15.55 -1.52
N LYS A 29 -0.99 -14.25 -1.22
CA LYS A 29 0.14 -13.50 -1.71
C LYS A 29 0.07 -13.22 -3.21
N ILE A 30 -0.93 -13.70 -3.87
CA ILE A 30 -1.08 -13.56 -5.31
C ILE A 30 -2.25 -12.68 -5.67
N HIS A 31 -3.39 -12.87 -5.03
CA HIS A 31 -4.61 -12.17 -5.38
C HIS A 31 -5.02 -11.17 -4.32
N VAL A 32 -5.68 -10.11 -4.74
CA VAL A 32 -6.27 -9.15 -3.81
C VAL A 32 -7.64 -9.71 -3.51
N ASN A 33 -7.71 -10.55 -2.52
CA ASN A 33 -8.92 -11.32 -2.30
C ASN A 33 -9.48 -11.28 -0.88
N GLU A 34 -9.01 -10.35 -0.06
CA GLU A 34 -9.49 -10.36 1.31
C GLU A 34 -10.18 -9.06 1.68
N HIS A 35 -11.14 -9.16 2.59
CA HIS A 35 -11.80 -8.00 3.16
C HIS A 35 -10.84 -7.36 4.15
N PHE A 36 -10.87 -6.04 4.21
CA PHE A 36 -9.95 -5.34 5.10
C PHE A 36 -10.12 -5.83 6.54
N GLY A 37 -11.34 -5.98 6.99
CA GLY A 37 -11.59 -6.33 8.38
C GLY A 37 -11.28 -7.77 8.74
N ARG A 38 -11.02 -8.61 7.74
CA ARG A 38 -10.67 -9.98 7.99
C ARG A 38 -9.24 -10.31 7.67
N ALA A 39 -8.53 -9.36 7.07
CA ALA A 39 -7.18 -9.62 6.60
C ALA A 39 -6.27 -9.93 7.77
N GLN A 40 -5.52 -11.00 7.66
CA GLN A 40 -4.51 -11.33 8.64
C GLN A 40 -3.14 -10.97 8.14
N GLU A 41 -3.01 -10.71 6.85
CA GLU A 41 -1.75 -10.33 6.26
C GLU A 41 -1.96 -9.27 5.23
N PHE A 42 -1.06 -8.31 5.20
CA PHE A 42 -1.03 -7.32 4.13
C PHE A 42 0.36 -7.39 3.51
N TYR A 43 0.40 -7.54 2.20
CA TYR A 43 1.68 -7.61 1.49
C TYR A 43 2.03 -6.21 1.05
N ILE A 44 3.21 -5.75 1.45
CA ILE A 44 3.62 -4.38 1.25
C ILE A 44 4.60 -4.29 0.10
N TRP A 45 4.28 -3.46 -0.87
CA TRP A 45 5.14 -3.28 -2.03
C TRP A 45 5.62 -1.85 -2.10
N ASP A 46 6.81 -1.66 -2.63
CA ASP A 46 7.31 -0.35 -2.97
C ASP A 46 7.08 -0.19 -4.45
N VAL A 47 6.34 0.82 -4.85
CA VAL A 47 5.93 1.00 -6.23
C VAL A 47 6.31 2.39 -6.73
N ALA A 48 6.96 2.41 -7.88
CA ALA A 48 7.25 3.65 -8.59
C ALA A 48 6.79 3.44 -10.02
N ALA A 49 6.82 4.46 -10.83
CA ALA A 49 6.32 4.38 -12.19
C ALA A 49 7.02 3.30 -13.00
N ASP A 50 8.30 3.12 -12.79
CA ASP A 50 9.07 2.18 -13.59
C ASP A 50 9.74 1.08 -12.78
N ASP A 51 9.34 0.89 -11.56
CA ASP A 51 9.94 -0.14 -10.74
C ASP A 51 8.99 -0.53 -9.62
N ALA A 52 9.00 -1.77 -9.21
CA ALA A 52 8.16 -2.22 -8.11
C ALA A 52 8.75 -3.48 -7.52
N SER A 53 8.65 -3.61 -6.22
CA SER A 53 9.14 -4.82 -5.56
C SER A 53 8.41 -5.05 -4.27
N LEU A 54 8.32 -6.31 -3.88
CA LEU A 54 7.71 -6.68 -2.62
C LEU A 54 8.66 -6.29 -1.49
N ASN A 55 8.14 -5.51 -0.56
CA ASN A 55 8.92 -5.03 0.55
C ASN A 55 8.83 -6.00 1.73
N GLY A 56 7.66 -6.51 2.01
CA GLY A 56 7.49 -7.39 3.14
C GLY A 56 6.03 -7.68 3.40
N VAL A 57 5.76 -8.24 4.55
CA VAL A 57 4.40 -8.58 4.91
C VAL A 57 4.14 -8.09 6.33
N VAL A 58 2.98 -7.53 6.55
CA VAL A 58 2.54 -7.11 7.85
C VAL A 58 1.52 -8.11 8.32
N GLN A 59 1.74 -8.72 9.46
CA GLN A 59 0.81 -9.67 10.00
C GLN A 59 0.01 -9.02 11.12
N VAL A 60 -1.28 -9.23 11.09
CA VAL A 60 -2.18 -8.64 12.06
C VAL A 60 -2.73 -9.76 12.91
N LYS A 61 -2.53 -9.66 14.21
CA LYS A 61 -3.04 -10.67 15.09
C LYS A 61 -4.50 -10.45 15.32
N GLN A 62 -5.22 -11.54 15.41
CA GLN A 62 -6.64 -11.45 15.65
C GLN A 62 -6.89 -11.30 17.11
N GLU A 63 -6.53 -10.17 17.64
CA GLU A 63 -6.77 -9.98 19.05
C GLU A 63 -7.84 -8.99 19.23
N GLY A 64 -8.41 -8.91 20.32
CA GLY A 64 -9.47 -7.97 20.55
C GLY A 64 -10.79 -8.57 20.17
N ASN A 65 -11.77 -8.32 20.93
CA ASN A 65 -13.06 -8.82 20.71
C ASN A 65 -13.95 -7.85 20.04
N ASP A 66 -13.57 -6.59 19.97
CA ASP A 66 -14.48 -5.67 19.42
C ASP A 66 -14.01 -5.20 18.06
N GLU A 67 -14.98 -4.84 17.25
CA GLU A 67 -14.71 -4.46 15.90
C GLU A 67 -13.81 -3.26 15.80
N ALA A 68 -13.97 -2.31 16.68
CA ALA A 68 -13.17 -1.11 16.65
C ALA A 68 -11.70 -1.44 16.87
N GLU A 69 -11.41 -2.35 17.78
CA GLU A 69 -10.04 -2.75 18.02
C GLU A 69 -9.45 -3.47 16.83
N ARG A 70 -10.25 -4.32 16.18
CA ARG A 70 -9.76 -5.04 15.03
C ARG A 70 -9.47 -4.10 13.87
N ILE A 71 -10.31 -3.09 13.69
CA ILE A 71 -10.09 -2.11 12.65
C ILE A 71 -8.83 -1.31 12.97
N GLU A 72 -8.68 -0.89 14.21
CA GLU A 72 -7.53 -0.08 14.57
C GLU A 72 -6.21 -0.83 14.39
N ALA A 73 -6.20 -2.11 14.71
CA ALA A 73 -4.99 -2.90 14.55
C ALA A 73 -4.58 -2.96 13.07
N ARG A 74 -5.56 -3.11 12.21
CA ARG A 74 -5.26 -3.17 10.79
C ARG A 74 -4.85 -1.82 10.22
N CYS A 75 -5.51 -0.77 10.65
CA CYS A 75 -5.15 0.55 10.20
C CYS A 75 -3.75 0.91 10.65
N SER A 76 -3.38 0.53 11.87
CA SER A 76 -2.03 0.79 12.34
C SER A 76 -1.01 0.00 11.56
N GLY A 77 -1.35 -1.21 11.17
CA GLY A 77 -0.42 -2.06 10.45
C GLY A 77 -0.06 -1.51 9.08
N VAL A 78 -0.96 -0.75 8.45
CA VAL A 78 -0.70 -0.20 7.14
C VAL A 78 -0.57 1.31 7.16
N ALA A 79 -0.35 1.89 8.34
CA ALA A 79 -0.33 3.34 8.45
C ALA A 79 0.77 4.01 7.65
N ASP A 80 1.85 3.29 7.38
CA ASP A 80 2.94 3.85 6.59
C ASP A 80 2.68 3.80 5.10
N CYS A 81 1.61 3.15 4.69
CA CYS A 81 1.35 2.99 3.27
C CYS A 81 0.54 4.15 2.73
N SER A 82 0.66 4.40 1.46
CA SER A 82 -0.12 5.43 0.80
C SER A 82 -1.43 4.88 0.30
N LEU A 83 -1.44 3.63 -0.12
CA LEU A 83 -2.64 2.97 -0.65
C LEU A 83 -2.81 1.61 -0.02
N VAL A 84 -4.04 1.14 0.09
CA VAL A 84 -4.29 -0.24 0.45
C VAL A 84 -5.37 -0.79 -0.47
N TYR A 85 -5.08 -1.89 -1.14
CA TYR A 85 -6.02 -2.53 -2.04
C TYR A 85 -6.69 -3.69 -1.31
N VAL A 86 -7.99 -3.75 -1.40
CA VAL A 86 -8.78 -4.75 -0.68
C VAL A 86 -9.91 -5.24 -1.56
N ALA A 87 -10.47 -6.39 -1.23
CA ALA A 87 -11.64 -6.88 -1.93
C ALA A 87 -12.90 -6.18 -1.41
N GLN A 88 -12.91 -5.85 -0.13
CA GLN A 88 -14.04 -5.15 0.49
C GLN A 88 -13.56 -4.40 1.70
N ILE A 89 -14.25 -3.31 2.03
CA ILE A 89 -13.92 -2.56 3.23
C ILE A 89 -15.17 -1.84 3.69
N GLY A 90 -15.37 -1.80 4.98
CA GLY A 90 -16.54 -1.12 5.55
C GLY A 90 -16.28 0.36 5.72
N GLY A 91 -17.34 1.13 5.87
CA GLY A 91 -17.24 2.57 6.01
C GLY A 91 -16.37 3.03 7.17
N PRO A 92 -16.54 2.49 8.36
CA PRO A 92 -15.72 2.96 9.48
C PRO A 92 -14.24 2.71 9.27
N ALA A 93 -13.88 1.57 8.68
CA ALA A 93 -12.48 1.29 8.43
C ALA A 93 -11.92 2.22 7.37
N ALA A 94 -12.70 2.46 6.32
CA ALA A 94 -12.24 3.36 5.26
C ALA A 94 -12.01 4.76 5.81
N ALA A 95 -12.91 5.22 6.67
CA ALA A 95 -12.76 6.54 7.26
C ALA A 95 -11.50 6.65 8.11
N ARG A 96 -11.21 5.59 8.88
CA ARG A 96 -10.01 5.60 9.68
C ARG A 96 -8.77 5.64 8.84
N LEU A 97 -8.74 4.89 7.74
CA LEU A 97 -7.59 4.88 6.86
C LEU A 97 -7.37 6.26 6.25
N VAL A 98 -8.44 6.90 5.82
CA VAL A 98 -8.31 8.21 5.22
C VAL A 98 -7.77 9.21 6.23
N GLN A 99 -8.15 9.09 7.49
CA GLN A 99 -7.61 9.96 8.51
C GLN A 99 -6.11 9.78 8.67
N LYS A 100 -5.61 8.58 8.38
CA LYS A 100 -4.19 8.31 8.46
C LYS A 100 -3.51 8.54 7.13
N LYS A 101 -4.22 9.10 6.19
CA LYS A 101 -3.72 9.40 4.85
C LYS A 101 -3.36 8.17 4.07
N VAL A 102 -4.13 7.12 4.27
CA VAL A 102 -4.01 5.90 3.50
C VAL A 102 -5.28 5.80 2.66
N HIS A 103 -5.15 5.66 1.36
CA HIS A 103 -6.31 5.60 0.48
C HIS A 103 -6.72 4.15 0.23
N PRO A 104 -7.93 3.76 0.64
CA PRO A 104 -8.37 2.39 0.39
C PRO A 104 -8.95 2.29 -1.01
N ILE A 105 -8.61 1.23 -1.72
CA ILE A 105 -9.10 1.01 -3.07
C ILE A 105 -9.66 -0.40 -3.16
N LYS A 106 -10.90 -0.50 -3.57
CA LYS A 106 -11.55 -1.77 -3.69
C LYS A 106 -11.29 -2.36 -5.07
N ILE A 107 -10.92 -3.61 -5.11
CA ILE A 107 -10.66 -4.30 -6.36
C ILE A 107 -11.68 -5.40 -6.55
N LYS A 108 -12.25 -5.49 -7.74
CA LYS A 108 -13.19 -6.51 -8.02
C LYS A 108 -12.50 -7.68 -8.67
N ASP A 109 -13.17 -8.79 -8.65
CA ASP A 109 -12.75 -9.98 -9.41
C ASP A 109 -11.41 -10.56 -9.06
N GLU A 110 -11.00 -10.38 -7.85
CA GLU A 110 -9.78 -11.01 -7.38
C GLU A 110 -8.61 -10.81 -8.32
N ALA A 111 -8.40 -9.59 -8.73
CA ALA A 111 -7.26 -9.29 -9.56
C ALA A 111 -5.98 -9.68 -8.83
N THR A 112 -4.95 -9.99 -9.57
CA THR A 112 -3.70 -10.35 -8.92
C THR A 112 -2.97 -9.09 -8.47
N ILE A 113 -2.09 -9.26 -7.50
CA ILE A 113 -1.29 -8.16 -7.02
C ILE A 113 -0.44 -7.61 -8.15
N THR A 114 0.15 -8.50 -8.95
CA THR A 114 1.00 -8.08 -10.06
C THR A 114 0.23 -7.24 -11.07
N GLU A 115 -0.97 -7.67 -11.43
CA GLU A 115 -1.78 -6.91 -12.36
C GLU A 115 -2.13 -5.55 -11.78
N THR A 116 -2.43 -5.51 -10.50
CA THR A 116 -2.80 -4.28 -9.85
C THR A 116 -1.61 -3.31 -9.81
N VAL A 117 -0.44 -3.85 -9.53
CA VAL A 117 0.79 -3.05 -9.51
C VAL A 117 1.03 -2.47 -10.91
N GLU A 118 0.84 -3.29 -11.95
CA GLU A 118 1.08 -2.82 -13.31
C GLU A 118 0.11 -1.71 -13.70
N LYS A 119 -1.14 -1.84 -13.29
CA LYS A 119 -2.11 -0.79 -13.60
C LYS A 119 -1.78 0.48 -12.84
N LEU A 120 -1.34 0.36 -11.61
CA LEU A 120 -0.95 1.53 -10.85
C LEU A 120 0.24 2.21 -11.51
N GLN A 121 1.22 1.42 -11.96
CA GLN A 121 2.38 1.99 -12.61
C GLN A 121 1.99 2.73 -13.89
N GLU A 122 1.02 2.21 -14.60
CA GLU A 122 0.57 2.84 -15.81
C GLU A 122 -0.02 4.22 -15.49
N VAL A 123 -0.81 4.32 -14.44
CA VAL A 123 -1.37 5.59 -14.04
C VAL A 123 -0.26 6.54 -13.58
N LEU A 124 0.73 6.03 -12.87
CA LEU A 124 1.81 6.87 -12.40
C LEU A 124 2.62 7.45 -13.56
N ARG A 125 2.75 6.70 -14.64
CA ARG A 125 3.49 7.18 -15.80
C ARG A 125 2.71 8.18 -16.63
N ASN A 126 1.39 8.08 -16.58
CA ASN A 126 0.55 8.86 -17.46
C ASN A 126 -0.25 9.93 -16.76
N ASN A 127 0.44 10.79 -16.05
CA ASN A 127 -0.23 11.95 -15.45
C ASN A 127 -1.21 11.57 -14.35
N PRO A 128 -0.73 11.12 -13.23
CA PRO A 128 -1.62 10.67 -12.15
C PRO A 128 -2.49 11.81 -11.63
N PRO A 129 -3.67 11.49 -11.16
CA PRO A 129 -4.57 12.52 -10.64
C PRO A 129 -3.98 13.17 -9.38
N PRO A 130 -4.46 14.36 -9.04
CA PRO A 130 -3.87 15.08 -7.91
C PRO A 130 -3.83 14.31 -6.60
N TRP A 131 -4.90 13.58 -6.28
CA TRP A 131 -4.91 12.85 -5.02
C TRP A 131 -3.81 11.78 -4.99
N LEU A 132 -3.53 11.19 -6.13
CA LEU A 132 -2.50 10.16 -6.21
C LEU A 132 -1.12 10.79 -6.14
N ARG A 133 -0.95 11.94 -6.74
CA ARG A 133 0.32 12.63 -6.63
C ARG A 133 0.61 12.98 -5.19
N LYS A 134 -0.40 13.41 -4.45
CA LYS A 134 -0.23 13.72 -3.08
C LYS A 134 0.13 12.47 -2.30
N ALA A 135 -0.51 11.34 -2.62
CA ALA A 135 -0.21 10.09 -1.95
C ALA A 135 1.23 9.66 -2.19
N MET A 136 1.76 9.92 -3.37
CA MET A 136 3.12 9.56 -3.68
C MET A 136 4.11 10.29 -2.80
N MET A 137 3.76 11.45 -2.29
CA MET A 137 4.68 12.24 -1.52
C MET A 137 4.63 11.94 -0.04
N LYS A 138 3.80 11.01 0.36
CA LYS A 138 3.61 10.75 1.77
C LYS A 138 4.91 10.41 2.49
N GLY A 139 5.74 9.62 1.90
CA GLY A 139 6.97 9.21 2.54
C GLY A 139 8.08 10.21 2.46
N GLU A 140 7.90 11.29 1.71
CA GLU A 140 8.91 12.25 1.57
C GLU A 140 8.80 13.37 2.47
N ARG A 141 7.64 13.57 3.03
CA ARG A 141 7.42 14.73 3.76
C ARG A 141 8.18 14.98 4.97
N PRO A 142 8.58 14.02 5.68
CA PRO A 142 9.13 14.29 6.98
C PRO A 142 10.21 15.27 7.04
N SER A 143 11.07 15.26 6.10
CA SER A 143 12.22 16.08 6.24
C SER A 143 11.90 17.52 6.17
N PHE A 144 10.91 17.89 5.40
CA PHE A 144 10.58 19.24 5.36
C PHE A 144 9.62 19.60 6.35
N ALA A 145 8.74 18.72 6.62
CA ALA A 145 7.71 19.04 7.54
C ALA A 145 8.26 19.36 8.86
N ASP A 146 9.40 18.88 9.12
CA ASP A 146 9.98 19.10 10.38
C ASP A 146 10.52 20.40 10.57
N ARG A 147 10.61 21.16 9.62
CA ARG A 147 11.19 22.43 9.84
C ARG A 147 10.26 23.41 10.07
#